data_b140e4036b45d3ac5297561940b373d7
#
_entry.id   b140e4036b45d3ac5297561940b373d7
#
_cell.length_a   1.000
_cell.length_b   1.000
_cell.length_c   1.000
_cell.angle_alpha   90.00
_cell.angle_beta   90.00
_cell.angle_gamma   90.00
#
_symmetry.space_group_name_H-M   'P 1'
#
loop_
_entity.id
_entity.type
_entity.pdbx_description
1 polymer ?
#
loop_
_entity_poly.entity_id
_entity_poly.type
_entity_poly.pdbx_seq_one_letter_code
_entity_poly.pdbx_strand_id
1 'polypeptide(L)'
;MCKIKSLTKDDKLFSILLVCFLLFHYFISGHSLLWILYEFVIATGAYYLVSKSPLSDKFSTLTKNIIGICLITLLIAPPLFIFKNNSWIYRTSEYVQATSHFVQLDNSIIQNDMNTQKKQIRFVYVGRETCPYCREFAPKLKEAAKSINARIYYIDTENKTDELAKFAEQYHIDSIPTLLVFKDGQLQETLSNSSDISLNDLKEFLKNHK
;
A
#
# COMPACT_ATOMS: atom_id res chain seq x y z
N MET A 1 -22.18 35.86 -28.28
CA MET A 1 -22.77 35.53 -26.95
C MET A 1 -23.27 34.09 -26.97
N CYS A 2 -22.54 33.19 -26.34
CA CYS A 2 -22.94 31.78 -26.21
C CYS A 2 -24.01 31.69 -25.12
N LYS A 3 -25.28 31.40 -25.50
CA LYS A 3 -26.35 31.16 -24.53
C LYS A 3 -26.07 29.87 -23.78
N ILE A 4 -25.69 29.97 -22.53
CA ILE A 4 -25.63 28.82 -21.61
C ILE A 4 -27.06 28.28 -21.49
N LYS A 5 -27.30 27.11 -22.10
CA LYS A 5 -28.58 26.40 -21.98
C LYS A 5 -28.77 26.05 -20.52
N SER A 6 -29.88 26.51 -19.92
CA SER A 6 -30.20 26.14 -18.53
C SER A 6 -30.32 24.60 -18.41
N LEU A 7 -29.64 24.01 -17.45
CA LEU A 7 -29.73 22.58 -17.17
C LEU A 7 -31.19 22.18 -16.94
N THR A 8 -31.61 21.09 -17.56
CA THR A 8 -32.94 20.52 -17.34
C THR A 8 -33.05 19.99 -15.90
N LYS A 9 -34.26 19.75 -15.40
CA LYS A 9 -34.50 19.20 -14.05
C LYS A 9 -33.80 17.84 -13.89
N ASP A 10 -33.73 17.06 -14.96
CA ASP A 10 -33.11 15.73 -15.00
C ASP A 10 -31.57 15.82 -14.96
N ASP A 11 -30.99 16.81 -15.63
CA ASP A 11 -29.53 17.05 -15.57
C ASP A 11 -29.09 17.45 -14.15
N LYS A 12 -29.92 18.22 -13.45
CA LYS A 12 -29.65 18.60 -12.04
C LYS A 12 -29.72 17.41 -11.13
N LEU A 13 -30.72 16.53 -11.29
CA LEU A 13 -30.86 15.31 -10.47
C LEU A 13 -29.68 14.36 -10.72
N PHE A 14 -29.27 14.17 -11.95
CA PHE A 14 -28.10 13.37 -12.31
C PHE A 14 -26.83 13.92 -11.66
N SER A 15 -26.61 15.23 -11.73
CA SER A 15 -25.43 15.88 -11.14
C SER A 15 -25.38 15.68 -9.60
N ILE A 16 -26.54 15.77 -8.93
CA ILE A 16 -26.62 15.53 -7.48
C ILE A 16 -26.29 14.08 -7.15
N LEU A 17 -26.86 13.10 -7.86
CA LEU A 17 -26.60 11.67 -7.66
C LEU A 17 -25.14 11.32 -7.93
N LEU A 18 -24.54 11.91 -8.97
CA LEU A 18 -23.13 11.71 -9.31
C LEU A 18 -22.22 12.24 -8.20
N VAL A 19 -22.48 13.44 -7.68
CA VAL A 19 -21.69 14.01 -6.56
C VAL A 19 -21.82 13.14 -5.31
N CYS A 20 -23.04 12.70 -4.96
CA CYS A 20 -23.25 11.81 -3.82
C CYS A 20 -22.51 10.47 -3.99
N PHE A 21 -22.50 9.89 -5.20
CA PHE A 21 -21.78 8.67 -5.51
C PHE A 21 -20.25 8.85 -5.37
N LEU A 22 -19.71 9.95 -5.90
CA LEU A 22 -18.27 10.24 -5.81
C LEU A 22 -17.83 10.48 -4.36
N LEU A 23 -18.63 11.20 -3.57
CA LEU A 23 -18.36 11.40 -2.15
C LEU A 23 -18.41 10.07 -1.37
N PHE A 24 -19.42 9.25 -1.62
CA PHE A 24 -19.53 7.92 -1.03
C PHE A 24 -18.33 7.06 -1.35
N HIS A 25 -17.90 7.07 -2.62
CA HIS A 25 -16.73 6.33 -3.09
C HIS A 25 -15.44 6.84 -2.46
N TYR A 26 -15.28 8.15 -2.30
CA TYR A 26 -14.14 8.77 -1.62
C TYR A 26 -14.02 8.32 -0.16
N PHE A 27 -15.12 8.33 0.57
CA PHE A 27 -15.13 7.94 2.00
C PHE A 27 -14.86 6.45 2.22
N ILE A 28 -15.30 5.58 1.31
CA ILE A 28 -15.14 4.12 1.46
C ILE A 28 -13.79 3.64 0.93
N SER A 29 -13.30 4.20 -0.18
CA SER A 29 -12.13 3.68 -0.88
C SER A 29 -10.82 4.37 -0.51
N GLY A 30 -10.86 5.56 0.10
CA GLY A 30 -9.65 6.31 0.48
C GLY A 30 -8.76 6.74 -0.71
N HIS A 31 -9.35 6.87 -1.91
CA HIS A 31 -8.60 7.17 -3.13
C HIS A 31 -8.12 8.62 -3.22
N SER A 32 -7.02 8.82 -3.97
CA SER A 32 -6.47 10.14 -4.24
C SER A 32 -7.42 10.99 -5.11
N LEU A 33 -7.29 12.33 -5.01
CA LEU A 33 -8.06 13.28 -5.80
C LEU A 33 -8.00 13.02 -7.32
N LEU A 34 -6.87 12.53 -7.81
CA LEU A 34 -6.68 12.18 -9.23
C LEU A 34 -7.61 11.03 -9.68
N TRP A 35 -7.85 10.05 -8.83
CA TRP A 35 -8.78 8.97 -9.11
C TRP A 35 -10.23 9.46 -9.19
N ILE A 36 -10.63 10.36 -8.31
CA ILE A 36 -11.97 10.97 -8.32
C ILE A 36 -12.19 11.77 -9.59
N LEU A 37 -11.19 12.53 -10.04
CA LEU A 37 -11.23 13.25 -11.30
C LEU A 37 -11.37 12.31 -12.51
N TYR A 38 -10.65 11.20 -12.50
CA TYR A 38 -10.76 10.17 -13.54
C TYR A 38 -12.16 9.55 -13.60
N GLU A 39 -12.71 9.16 -12.46
CA GLU A 39 -14.09 8.64 -12.34
C GLU A 39 -15.12 9.66 -12.82
N PHE A 40 -14.94 10.93 -12.47
CA PHE A 40 -15.82 12.00 -12.93
C PHE A 40 -15.81 12.16 -14.45
N VAL A 41 -14.64 12.11 -15.09
CA VAL A 41 -14.50 12.23 -16.54
C VAL A 41 -15.17 11.04 -17.25
N ILE A 42 -14.96 9.81 -16.75
CA ILE A 42 -15.59 8.60 -17.32
C ILE A 42 -17.11 8.66 -17.15
N ALA A 43 -17.60 9.03 -15.96
CA ALA A 43 -19.02 9.10 -15.67
C ALA A 43 -19.74 10.14 -16.55
N THR A 44 -19.14 11.31 -16.70
CA THR A 44 -19.72 12.37 -17.58
C THR A 44 -19.66 11.99 -19.05
N GLY A 45 -18.58 11.33 -19.51
CA GLY A 45 -18.45 10.80 -20.85
C GLY A 45 -19.49 9.72 -21.18
N ALA A 46 -19.67 8.75 -20.27
CA ALA A 46 -20.66 7.69 -20.41
C ALA A 46 -22.10 8.24 -20.44
N TYR A 47 -22.41 9.20 -19.54
CA TYR A 47 -23.70 9.90 -19.57
C TYR A 47 -23.95 10.60 -20.90
N TYR A 48 -22.97 11.31 -21.42
CA TYR A 48 -23.08 12.02 -22.69
C TYR A 48 -23.31 11.05 -23.87
N LEU A 49 -22.61 9.92 -23.92
CA LEU A 49 -22.77 8.88 -24.94
C LEU A 49 -24.18 8.26 -24.89
N VAL A 50 -24.68 7.93 -23.69
CA VAL A 50 -26.01 7.36 -23.50
C VAL A 50 -27.10 8.37 -23.87
N SER A 51 -26.95 9.64 -23.48
CA SER A 51 -27.94 10.70 -23.75
C SER A 51 -28.05 11.09 -25.22
N LYS A 52 -26.95 10.92 -26.00
CA LYS A 52 -26.88 11.25 -27.44
C LYS A 52 -27.06 10.03 -28.35
N SER A 53 -27.20 8.82 -27.80
CA SER A 53 -27.37 7.62 -28.61
C SER A 53 -28.75 7.60 -29.32
N PRO A 54 -28.87 7.03 -30.53
CA PRO A 54 -30.15 6.89 -31.23
C PRO A 54 -31.16 5.97 -30.47
N LEU A 55 -30.72 5.20 -29.52
CA LEU A 55 -31.55 4.44 -28.59
C LEU A 55 -32.23 5.35 -27.53
N SER A 56 -31.75 6.58 -27.40
CA SER A 56 -32.23 7.57 -26.43
C SER A 56 -33.73 7.86 -26.53
N ASP A 57 -34.29 7.86 -27.75
CA ASP A 57 -35.69 8.22 -27.98
C ASP A 57 -36.69 7.14 -27.55
N LYS A 58 -36.20 5.90 -27.35
CA LYS A 58 -37.05 4.76 -26.91
C LYS A 58 -37.17 4.59 -25.40
N PHE A 59 -36.33 5.25 -24.61
CA PHE A 59 -36.28 5.08 -23.16
C PHE A 59 -36.61 6.35 -22.41
N SER A 60 -37.34 6.22 -21.30
CA SER A 60 -37.59 7.33 -20.38
C SER A 60 -36.26 7.86 -19.79
N THR A 61 -36.23 9.13 -19.43
CA THR A 61 -35.04 9.76 -18.81
C THR A 61 -34.55 9.01 -17.57
N LEU A 62 -35.48 8.46 -16.77
CA LEU A 62 -35.16 7.65 -15.61
C LEU A 62 -34.40 6.37 -15.99
N THR A 63 -34.85 5.67 -17.03
CA THR A 63 -34.22 4.43 -17.52
C THR A 63 -32.82 4.71 -18.06
N LYS A 64 -32.60 5.84 -18.77
CA LYS A 64 -31.27 6.26 -19.25
C LYS A 64 -30.30 6.51 -18.11
N ASN A 65 -30.76 7.17 -17.07
CA ASN A 65 -29.95 7.45 -15.88
C ASN A 65 -29.56 6.16 -15.13
N ILE A 66 -30.49 5.21 -15.00
CA ILE A 66 -30.22 3.90 -14.37
C ILE A 66 -29.19 3.12 -15.22
N ILE A 67 -29.36 3.05 -16.53
CA ILE A 67 -28.41 2.37 -17.43
C ILE A 67 -27.03 3.02 -17.35
N GLY A 68 -26.96 4.35 -17.34
CA GLY A 68 -25.70 5.09 -17.19
C GLY A 68 -24.98 4.76 -15.88
N ILE A 69 -25.69 4.76 -14.77
CA ILE A 69 -25.14 4.41 -13.44
C ILE A 69 -24.67 2.95 -13.41
N CYS A 70 -25.45 2.02 -13.95
CA CYS A 70 -25.08 0.60 -14.04
C CYS A 70 -23.83 0.38 -14.89
N LEU A 71 -23.70 1.07 -16.02
CA LEU A 71 -22.51 0.99 -16.88
C LEU A 71 -21.28 1.55 -16.17
N ILE A 72 -21.42 2.67 -15.48
CA ILE A 72 -20.34 3.28 -14.70
C ILE A 72 -19.86 2.33 -13.61
N THR A 73 -20.78 1.76 -12.82
CA THR A 73 -20.43 0.81 -11.75
C THR A 73 -19.78 -0.46 -12.31
N LEU A 74 -20.23 -0.95 -13.45
CA LEU A 74 -19.70 -2.15 -14.09
C LEU A 74 -18.30 -1.93 -14.70
N LEU A 75 -17.98 -0.71 -15.11
CA LEU A 75 -16.66 -0.35 -15.63
C LEU A 75 -15.65 -0.02 -14.54
N ILE A 76 -16.09 0.54 -13.42
CA ILE A 76 -15.21 1.05 -12.36
C ILE A 76 -15.00 -0.01 -11.25
N ALA A 77 -16.04 -0.75 -10.87
CA ALA A 77 -15.96 -1.70 -9.75
C ALA A 77 -14.96 -2.86 -9.95
N PRO A 78 -14.86 -3.53 -11.13
CA PRO A 78 -13.92 -4.61 -11.32
C PRO A 78 -12.45 -4.18 -11.23
N PRO A 79 -11.99 -3.09 -11.87
CA PRO A 79 -10.63 -2.61 -11.71
C PRO A 79 -10.30 -2.28 -10.26
N LEU A 80 -11.22 -1.65 -9.53
CA LEU A 80 -11.02 -1.31 -8.11
C LEU A 80 -10.93 -2.54 -7.22
N PHE A 81 -11.75 -3.55 -7.47
CA PHE A 81 -11.71 -4.81 -6.72
C PHE A 81 -10.40 -5.58 -6.98
N ILE A 82 -9.96 -5.63 -8.23
CA ILE A 82 -8.67 -6.24 -8.62
C ILE A 82 -7.51 -5.46 -7.99
N PHE A 83 -7.56 -4.12 -8.04
CA PHE A 83 -6.53 -3.26 -7.46
C PHE A 83 -6.45 -3.41 -5.94
N LYS A 84 -7.57 -3.47 -5.23
CA LYS A 84 -7.61 -3.62 -3.77
C LYS A 84 -7.15 -5.01 -3.31
N ASN A 85 -7.56 -6.06 -4.02
CA ASN A 85 -7.30 -7.43 -3.59
C ASN A 85 -5.93 -7.99 -3.99
N ASN A 86 -5.29 -7.47 -5.03
CA ASN A 86 -4.10 -8.07 -5.59
C ASN A 86 -3.00 -7.07 -5.95
N SER A 87 -3.07 -5.84 -5.43
CA SER A 87 -2.15 -4.84 -5.91
C SER A 87 -0.78 -4.95 -5.23
N TRP A 88 0.16 -5.40 -6.02
CA TRP A 88 1.58 -5.22 -5.80
C TRP A 88 1.90 -3.76 -5.38
N ILE A 89 1.24 -2.77 -5.99
CA ILE A 89 1.35 -1.34 -5.68
C ILE A 89 0.89 -1.02 -4.25
N TYR A 90 -0.22 -1.61 -3.77
CA TYR A 90 -0.69 -1.37 -2.41
C TYR A 90 0.29 -1.93 -1.38
N ARG A 91 0.74 -3.18 -1.56
CA ARG A 91 1.73 -3.82 -0.67
C ARG A 91 3.09 -3.13 -0.71
N THR A 92 3.49 -2.59 -1.88
CA THR A 92 4.69 -1.78 -2.04
C THR A 92 4.59 -0.49 -1.23
N SER A 93 3.45 0.21 -1.30
CA SER A 93 3.24 1.44 -0.52
C SER A 93 3.21 1.18 0.99
N GLU A 94 2.63 0.06 1.44
CA GLU A 94 2.65 -0.35 2.85
C GLU A 94 4.07 -0.72 3.31
N TYR A 95 4.86 -1.38 2.48
CA TYR A 95 6.25 -1.69 2.76
C TYR A 95 7.08 -0.41 2.97
N VAL A 96 7.01 0.52 2.03
CA VAL A 96 7.72 1.82 2.11
C VAL A 96 7.26 2.59 3.36
N GLN A 97 5.97 2.62 3.63
CA GLN A 97 5.45 3.25 4.84
C GLN A 97 5.93 2.55 6.12
N ALA A 98 6.07 1.23 6.12
CA ALA A 98 6.58 0.49 7.27
C ALA A 98 8.05 0.77 7.50
N THR A 99 8.87 0.63 6.46
CA THR A 99 10.33 0.79 6.54
C THR A 99 10.76 2.23 6.80
N SER A 100 9.96 3.24 6.42
CA SER A 100 10.21 4.65 6.78
C SER A 100 10.21 4.92 8.29
N HIS A 101 9.68 4.02 9.11
CA HIS A 101 9.73 4.09 10.57
C HIS A 101 10.96 3.37 11.16
N PHE A 102 11.72 2.68 10.34
CA PHE A 102 12.93 1.96 10.76
C PHE A 102 14.16 2.86 10.56
N VAL A 103 15.20 2.58 11.30
CA VAL A 103 16.48 3.28 11.16
C VAL A 103 17.28 2.57 10.06
N GLN A 104 17.35 3.17 8.89
CA GLN A 104 18.11 2.60 7.78
C GLN A 104 19.61 2.64 8.07
N LEU A 105 20.29 1.50 7.88
CA LEU A 105 21.73 1.38 7.91
C LEU A 105 22.29 1.57 6.50
N ASP A 106 23.45 2.19 6.39
CA ASP A 106 24.10 2.39 5.09
C ASP A 106 24.78 1.10 4.65
N ASN A 107 24.38 0.58 3.49
CA ASN A 107 24.90 -0.67 2.94
C ASN A 107 26.40 -0.62 2.60
N SER A 108 26.98 0.57 2.45
CA SER A 108 28.42 0.74 2.19
C SER A 108 29.29 0.65 3.45
N ILE A 109 28.67 0.82 4.63
CA ILE A 109 29.38 0.87 5.90
C ILE A 109 28.67 0.04 7.01
N ILE A 110 27.89 -0.99 6.64
CA ILE A 110 27.11 -1.79 7.58
C ILE A 110 27.93 -2.24 8.79
N GLN A 111 29.13 -2.76 8.55
CA GLN A 111 30.02 -3.26 9.62
C GLN A 111 30.43 -2.14 10.58
N ASN A 112 30.70 -0.95 10.05
CA ASN A 112 31.07 0.20 10.86
C ASN A 112 29.88 0.67 11.70
N ASP A 113 28.69 0.75 11.12
CA ASP A 113 27.47 1.13 11.80
C ASP A 113 27.11 0.13 12.91
N MET A 114 27.21 -1.17 12.63
CA MET A 114 26.99 -2.22 13.61
C MET A 114 27.98 -2.14 14.79
N ASN A 115 29.27 -1.87 14.51
CA ASN A 115 30.28 -1.73 15.53
C ASN A 115 30.12 -0.45 16.37
N THR A 116 29.81 0.66 15.73
CA THR A 116 29.64 1.97 16.39
C THR A 116 28.41 2.00 17.29
N GLN A 117 27.32 1.37 16.87
CA GLN A 117 26.04 1.36 17.58
C GLN A 117 25.78 0.06 18.36
N LYS A 118 26.80 -0.72 18.60
CA LYS A 118 26.76 -2.08 19.17
C LYS A 118 25.83 -2.24 20.38
N LYS A 119 25.81 -1.27 21.28
CA LYS A 119 24.95 -1.31 22.48
C LYS A 119 23.51 -0.92 22.23
N GLN A 120 23.21 -0.24 21.11
CA GLN A 120 21.89 0.28 20.81
C GLN A 120 21.13 -0.62 19.83
N ILE A 121 21.85 -1.32 18.95
CA ILE A 121 21.25 -2.18 17.94
C ILE A 121 20.81 -3.47 18.61
N ARG A 122 19.49 -3.69 18.63
CA ARG A 122 18.89 -4.91 19.15
C ARG A 122 18.20 -5.71 18.04
N PHE A 123 17.46 -5.06 17.18
CA PHE A 123 16.69 -5.68 16.11
C PHE A 123 17.12 -5.13 14.77
N VAL A 124 17.56 -6.01 13.87
CA VAL A 124 17.98 -5.64 12.51
C VAL A 124 17.13 -6.42 11.52
N TYR A 125 16.29 -5.71 10.78
CA TYR A 125 15.50 -6.24 9.70
C TYR A 125 16.29 -6.19 8.39
N VAL A 126 16.35 -7.31 7.69
CA VAL A 126 17.02 -7.47 6.38
C VAL A 126 15.95 -7.81 5.35
N GLY A 127 15.79 -6.97 4.34
CA GLY A 127 14.75 -7.15 3.33
C GLY A 127 14.83 -6.14 2.20
N ARG A 128 13.88 -6.22 1.26
CA ARG A 128 13.77 -5.27 0.14
C ARG A 128 12.33 -5.16 -0.35
N GLU A 129 12.04 -4.06 -1.03
CA GLU A 129 10.71 -3.75 -1.55
C GLU A 129 10.23 -4.74 -2.62
N THR A 130 11.13 -5.19 -3.51
CA THR A 130 10.79 -6.12 -4.59
C THR A 130 10.46 -7.54 -4.12
N CYS A 131 10.78 -7.90 -2.87
CA CYS A 131 10.47 -9.22 -2.30
C CYS A 131 9.01 -9.28 -1.81
N PRO A 132 8.16 -10.20 -2.35
CA PRO A 132 6.76 -10.35 -1.94
C PRO A 132 6.59 -10.63 -0.45
N TYR A 133 7.39 -11.52 0.10
CA TYR A 133 7.38 -11.90 1.52
C TYR A 133 7.81 -10.75 2.44
N CYS A 134 8.75 -9.93 1.99
CA CYS A 134 9.17 -8.73 2.72
C CYS A 134 8.02 -7.71 2.83
N ARG A 135 7.23 -7.56 1.75
CA ARG A 135 6.05 -6.68 1.76
C ARG A 135 4.94 -7.14 2.70
N GLU A 136 4.88 -8.42 3.00
CA GLU A 136 3.94 -8.96 4.00
C GLU A 136 4.47 -8.84 5.42
N PHE A 137 5.77 -8.98 5.60
CA PHE A 137 6.41 -8.99 6.91
C PHE A 137 6.62 -7.59 7.49
N ALA A 138 7.13 -6.62 6.72
CA ALA A 138 7.52 -5.31 7.23
C ALA A 138 6.37 -4.53 7.91
N PRO A 139 5.12 -4.51 7.39
CA PRO A 139 4.00 -3.89 8.09
C PRO A 139 3.68 -4.54 9.44
N LYS A 140 3.74 -5.88 9.52
CA LYS A 140 3.55 -6.62 10.78
C LYS A 140 4.67 -6.27 11.79
N LEU A 141 5.92 -6.22 11.31
CA LEU A 141 7.08 -5.87 12.14
C LEU A 141 6.95 -4.44 12.70
N LYS A 142 6.55 -3.47 11.87
CA LYS A 142 6.28 -2.09 12.32
C LYS A 142 5.24 -2.06 13.44
N GLU A 143 4.12 -2.75 13.27
CA GLU A 143 3.06 -2.77 14.26
C GLU A 143 3.49 -3.47 15.56
N ALA A 144 4.18 -4.60 15.44
CA ALA A 144 4.73 -5.30 16.58
C ALA A 144 5.74 -4.44 17.35
N ALA A 145 6.70 -3.82 16.65
CA ALA A 145 7.71 -2.95 17.25
C ALA A 145 7.08 -1.74 17.94
N LYS A 146 6.07 -1.11 17.33
CA LYS A 146 5.33 0.01 17.91
C LYS A 146 4.66 -0.38 19.21
N SER A 147 4.07 -1.57 19.31
CA SER A 147 3.34 -2.03 20.50
C SER A 147 4.21 -2.17 21.75
N ILE A 148 5.51 -2.39 21.56
CA ILE A 148 6.49 -2.55 22.65
C ILE A 148 7.52 -1.41 22.69
N ASN A 149 7.35 -0.38 21.86
CA ASN A 149 8.30 0.73 21.74
C ASN A 149 9.74 0.24 21.45
N ALA A 150 9.88 -0.70 20.49
CA ALA A 150 11.17 -1.18 20.03
C ALA A 150 11.65 -0.41 18.81
N ARG A 151 12.96 -0.15 18.74
CA ARG A 151 13.61 0.42 17.56
C ARG A 151 14.06 -0.70 16.64
N ILE A 152 13.67 -0.63 15.36
CA ILE A 152 14.11 -1.55 14.32
C ILE A 152 15.14 -0.85 13.45
N TYR A 153 16.27 -1.47 13.24
CA TYR A 153 17.26 -1.09 12.24
C TYR A 153 16.97 -1.86 10.95
N TYR A 154 17.27 -1.26 9.79
CA TYR A 154 16.89 -1.81 8.51
C TYR A 154 18.06 -1.80 7.53
N ILE A 155 18.29 -2.94 6.90
CA ILE A 155 19.24 -3.14 5.81
C ILE A 155 18.43 -3.43 4.55
N ASP A 156 18.53 -2.52 3.56
CA ASP A 156 17.92 -2.69 2.25
C ASP A 156 18.83 -3.56 1.36
N THR A 157 18.29 -4.68 0.88
CA THR A 157 19.01 -5.61 0.01
C THR A 157 18.71 -5.41 -1.48
N GLU A 158 18.07 -4.29 -1.86
CA GLU A 158 17.78 -4.01 -3.27
C GLU A 158 19.08 -3.85 -4.07
N ASN A 159 20.03 -3.09 -3.55
CA ASN A 159 21.34 -2.89 -4.16
C ASN A 159 22.37 -3.82 -3.50
N LYS A 160 22.92 -4.72 -4.29
CA LYS A 160 23.99 -5.62 -3.83
C LYS A 160 25.30 -4.85 -3.71
N THR A 161 25.92 -4.90 -2.53
CA THR A 161 27.26 -4.37 -2.26
C THR A 161 28.13 -5.47 -1.67
N ASP A 162 29.44 -5.32 -1.75
CA ASP A 162 30.39 -6.27 -1.16
C ASP A 162 30.24 -6.31 0.38
N GLU A 163 29.93 -5.18 1.00
CA GLU A 163 29.70 -5.10 2.45
C GLU A 163 28.40 -5.84 2.84
N LEU A 164 27.35 -5.74 2.03
CA LEU A 164 26.12 -6.50 2.23
C LEU A 164 26.37 -8.01 2.10
N ALA A 165 27.18 -8.42 1.12
CA ALA A 165 27.54 -9.83 0.93
C ALA A 165 28.33 -10.37 2.14
N LYS A 166 29.35 -9.62 2.62
CA LYS A 166 30.10 -9.97 3.84
C LYS A 166 29.20 -10.04 5.08
N PHE A 167 28.29 -9.10 5.21
CA PHE A 167 27.31 -9.10 6.29
C PHE A 167 26.41 -10.34 6.25
N ALA A 168 25.88 -10.68 5.07
CA ALA A 168 25.04 -11.86 4.89
C ALA A 168 25.81 -13.16 5.20
N GLU A 169 27.06 -13.27 4.77
CA GLU A 169 27.94 -14.40 5.08
C GLU A 169 28.23 -14.52 6.58
N GLN A 170 28.60 -13.40 7.21
CA GLN A 170 28.92 -13.34 8.65
C GLN A 170 27.76 -13.80 9.55
N TYR A 171 26.53 -13.45 9.19
CA TYR A 171 25.34 -13.76 10.00
C TYR A 171 24.49 -14.88 9.41
N HIS A 172 25.01 -15.62 8.40
CA HIS A 172 24.35 -16.76 7.76
C HIS A 172 22.94 -16.43 7.25
N ILE A 173 22.81 -15.29 6.52
CA ILE A 173 21.54 -14.84 5.98
C ILE A 173 21.34 -15.42 4.59
N ASP A 174 20.60 -16.51 4.50
CA ASP A 174 20.35 -17.23 3.24
C ASP A 174 19.07 -16.77 2.52
N SER A 175 18.19 -16.07 3.24
CA SER A 175 16.88 -15.67 2.72
C SER A 175 16.37 -14.38 3.36
N ILE A 176 15.40 -13.74 2.69
CA ILE A 176 14.69 -12.56 3.18
C ILE A 176 13.17 -12.81 3.08
N PRO A 177 12.37 -12.26 4.01
CA PRO A 177 12.73 -11.38 5.13
C PRO A 177 13.46 -12.11 6.26
N THR A 178 14.43 -11.45 6.87
CA THR A 178 15.13 -11.95 8.06
C THR A 178 15.16 -10.85 9.13
N LEU A 179 14.91 -11.23 10.37
CA LEU A 179 15.06 -10.38 11.53
C LEU A 179 16.14 -10.97 12.44
N LEU A 180 17.20 -10.20 12.64
CA LEU A 180 18.32 -10.54 13.53
C LEU A 180 18.10 -9.88 14.87
N VAL A 181 18.35 -10.63 15.95
CA VAL A 181 18.29 -10.14 17.33
C VAL A 181 19.70 -10.10 17.91
N PHE A 182 20.10 -8.92 18.37
CA PHE A 182 21.39 -8.69 18.99
C PHE A 182 21.27 -8.34 20.48
N LYS A 183 22.23 -8.77 21.26
CA LYS A 183 22.43 -8.35 22.64
C LYS A 183 23.91 -8.04 22.85
N ASP A 184 24.19 -6.80 23.26
CA ASP A 184 25.56 -6.31 23.47
C ASP A 184 26.48 -6.51 22.23
N GLY A 185 25.87 -6.43 21.04
CA GLY A 185 26.52 -6.60 19.75
C GLY A 185 26.83 -8.03 19.34
N GLN A 186 26.29 -9.01 20.06
CA GLN A 186 26.36 -10.41 19.67
C GLN A 186 25.00 -10.88 19.15
N LEU A 187 25.02 -11.62 18.04
CA LEU A 187 23.81 -12.24 17.51
C LEU A 187 23.30 -13.27 18.52
N GLN A 188 22.04 -13.16 18.93
CA GLN A 188 21.38 -14.06 19.84
C GLN A 188 20.44 -15.01 19.09
N GLU A 189 19.67 -14.48 18.17
CA GLU A 189 18.68 -15.24 17.45
C GLU A 189 18.43 -14.67 16.06
N THR A 190 18.01 -15.54 15.14
CA THR A 190 17.66 -15.20 13.75
C THR A 190 16.27 -15.74 13.44
N LEU A 191 15.37 -14.86 13.06
CA LEU A 191 14.03 -15.19 12.57
C LEU A 191 14.02 -15.04 11.05
N SER A 192 14.21 -16.16 10.32
CA SER A 192 14.22 -16.22 8.85
C SER A 192 12.89 -16.73 8.30
N ASN A 193 12.57 -16.39 7.04
CA ASN A 193 11.35 -16.83 6.32
C ASN A 193 10.03 -16.60 7.08
N SER A 194 9.96 -15.53 7.83
CA SER A 194 8.91 -15.25 8.81
C SER A 194 7.69 -14.53 8.25
N SER A 195 7.45 -14.56 6.92
CA SER A 195 6.27 -13.93 6.32
C SER A 195 4.96 -14.42 6.92
N ASP A 196 4.89 -15.71 7.29
CA ASP A 196 3.68 -16.36 7.79
C ASP A 196 3.48 -16.19 9.30
N ILE A 197 4.44 -15.61 10.00
CA ILE A 197 4.32 -15.36 11.44
C ILE A 197 3.11 -14.47 11.74
N SER A 198 2.32 -14.84 12.74
CA SER A 198 1.21 -13.99 13.16
C SER A 198 1.72 -12.72 13.85
N LEU A 199 0.91 -11.66 13.82
CA LEU A 199 1.25 -10.41 14.50
C LEU A 199 1.44 -10.62 16.01
N ASN A 200 0.66 -11.50 16.62
CA ASN A 200 0.74 -11.77 18.07
C ASN A 200 2.03 -12.49 18.43
N ASP A 201 2.40 -13.51 17.66
CA ASP A 201 3.65 -14.26 17.87
C ASP A 201 4.87 -13.35 17.66
N LEU A 202 4.80 -12.46 16.65
CA LEU A 202 5.87 -11.48 16.43
C LEU A 202 5.98 -10.46 17.57
N LYS A 203 4.86 -10.01 18.15
CA LYS A 203 4.85 -9.15 19.34
C LYS A 203 5.48 -9.86 20.55
N GLU A 204 5.13 -11.11 20.76
CA GLU A 204 5.68 -11.93 21.83
C GLU A 204 7.18 -12.17 21.63
N PHE A 205 7.59 -12.53 20.41
CA PHE A 205 8.99 -12.68 20.03
C PHE A 205 9.81 -11.42 20.37
N LEU A 206 9.38 -10.26 19.88
CA LEU A 206 10.07 -9.00 20.16
C LEU A 206 10.10 -8.65 21.66
N LYS A 207 9.02 -8.95 22.38
CA LYS A 207 8.93 -8.69 23.82
C LYS A 207 9.92 -9.53 24.63
N ASN A 208 10.10 -10.78 24.24
CA ASN A 208 11.01 -11.71 24.92
C ASN A 208 12.49 -11.34 24.70
N HIS A 209 12.78 -10.55 23.68
CA HIS A 209 14.14 -10.11 23.30
C HIS A 209 14.41 -8.61 23.53
N LYS A 210 13.49 -7.90 24.17
CA LYS A 210 13.64 -6.44 24.42
C LYS A 210 14.60 -6.11 25.59
#